data_2c6ed938c724d1bdbf6b76f20c5d0ee9
#
_entry.id   2c6ed938c724d1bdbf6b76f20c5d0ee9
#
_cell.length_a   1.000
_cell.length_b   1.000
_cell.length_c   1.000
_cell.angle_alpha   90.00
_cell.angle_beta   90.00
_cell.angle_gamma   90.00
#
_symmetry.space_group_name_H-M   'P 1'
#
loop_
_entity.id
_entity.type
_entity.pdbx_description
1 polymer ?
#
loop_
_entity_poly.entity_id
_entity_poly.type
_entity_poly.pdbx_seq_one_letter_code
_entity_poly.pdbx_strand_id
1 'polypeptide(L)'
;MANKISVSVMCSDLMNLEQDIKTLERNGVDWLHIDVMDGHFVPNMTFGPDFPNAMHGVTNLPLDIHLMCDEPEFICSKIDVHAGDIVSTHVELNKDLSEFAADIHSKGALFGVVVNPDTPVESVAPHMAYTDMVTLMLVHPGFSGAKLVDGILDKVAEMRQWLDERGYEKVLISVDGSVSCERAKLMTEMGANVFVGGTAGVYRKGMSLDESIPLLRAAITK
;
A
#
# COMPACT_ATOMS: atom_id res chain seq x y z
N MET A 1 14.90 -6.50 7.46
CA MET A 1 13.87 -7.32 6.78
C MET A 1 14.09 -7.22 5.28
N ALA A 2 13.66 -8.23 4.48
CA ALA A 2 13.70 -8.11 3.02
C ALA A 2 12.62 -7.12 2.56
N ASN A 3 12.95 -6.31 1.55
CA ASN A 3 11.99 -5.39 0.97
C ASN A 3 10.92 -6.13 0.17
N LYS A 4 9.71 -5.57 0.12
CA LYS A 4 8.50 -6.20 -0.42
C LYS A 4 7.93 -5.44 -1.61
N ILE A 5 7.35 -6.17 -2.55
CA ILE A 5 6.54 -5.62 -3.65
C ILE A 5 5.08 -5.89 -3.32
N SER A 6 4.29 -4.84 -3.22
CA SER A 6 2.83 -4.86 -3.17
C SER A 6 2.30 -4.36 -4.51
N VAL A 7 1.50 -5.14 -5.24
CA VAL A 7 1.10 -4.76 -6.60
C VAL A 7 -0.33 -4.24 -6.62
N SER A 8 -0.50 -2.98 -7.08
CA SER A 8 -1.83 -2.35 -7.19
C SER A 8 -2.67 -3.03 -8.27
N VAL A 9 -3.68 -3.79 -7.83
CA VAL A 9 -4.56 -4.57 -8.71
C VAL A 9 -5.45 -3.70 -9.59
N MET A 10 -5.72 -2.45 -9.18
CA MET A 10 -6.47 -1.52 -10.03
C MET A 10 -5.75 -1.17 -11.35
N CYS A 11 -4.46 -1.49 -11.47
CA CYS A 11 -3.66 -1.30 -12.69
C CYS A 11 -3.65 -2.53 -13.60
N SER A 12 -4.22 -3.67 -13.18
CA SER A 12 -4.30 -4.93 -13.93
C SER A 12 -5.30 -4.84 -15.10
N ASP A 13 -5.24 -5.80 -16.00
CA ASP A 13 -6.33 -6.07 -16.93
C ASP A 13 -7.50 -6.71 -16.19
N LEU A 14 -8.46 -5.89 -15.76
CA LEU A 14 -9.62 -6.35 -14.98
C LEU A 14 -10.50 -7.38 -15.71
N MET A 15 -10.38 -7.49 -17.06
CA MET A 15 -11.11 -8.50 -17.84
C MET A 15 -10.37 -9.85 -17.88
N ASN A 16 -9.08 -9.89 -17.49
CA ASN A 16 -8.23 -11.08 -17.42
C ASN A 16 -7.48 -11.16 -16.08
N LEU A 17 -8.10 -10.67 -15.02
CA LEU A 17 -7.48 -10.42 -13.73
C LEU A 17 -6.85 -11.69 -13.11
N GLU A 18 -7.54 -12.84 -13.17
CA GLU A 18 -7.01 -14.09 -12.62
C GLU A 18 -5.68 -14.48 -13.28
N GLN A 19 -5.55 -14.28 -14.59
CA GLN A 19 -4.31 -14.55 -15.31
C GLN A 19 -3.17 -13.62 -14.85
N ASP A 20 -3.47 -12.33 -14.67
CA ASP A 20 -2.49 -11.37 -14.16
C ASP A 20 -2.03 -11.79 -12.76
N ILE A 21 -2.96 -12.10 -11.85
CA ILE A 21 -2.63 -12.51 -10.47
C ILE A 21 -1.75 -13.76 -10.45
N LYS A 22 -2.06 -14.80 -11.26
CA LYS A 22 -1.20 -15.98 -11.37
C LYS A 22 0.19 -15.63 -11.90
N THR A 23 0.28 -14.61 -12.75
CA THR A 23 1.56 -14.09 -13.22
C THR A 23 2.32 -13.36 -12.12
N LEU A 24 1.64 -12.54 -11.31
CA LEU A 24 2.23 -11.87 -10.15
C LEU A 24 2.76 -12.90 -9.12
N GLU A 25 1.97 -13.93 -8.80
CA GLU A 25 2.37 -15.01 -7.88
C GLU A 25 3.66 -15.71 -8.34
N ARG A 26 3.70 -16.16 -9.60
CA ARG A 26 4.89 -16.90 -10.11
C ARG A 26 6.14 -16.02 -10.19
N ASN A 27 5.99 -14.70 -10.27
CA ASN A 27 7.11 -13.75 -10.27
C ASN A 27 7.52 -13.32 -8.85
N GLY A 28 6.94 -13.92 -7.81
CA GLY A 28 7.34 -13.70 -6.43
C GLY A 28 6.97 -12.32 -5.88
N VAL A 29 5.81 -11.78 -6.27
CA VAL A 29 5.19 -10.62 -5.62
C VAL A 29 4.84 -11.00 -4.19
N ASP A 30 5.00 -10.08 -3.25
CA ASP A 30 4.78 -10.37 -1.83
C ASP A 30 3.32 -10.15 -1.41
N TRP A 31 2.67 -9.09 -1.93
CA TRP A 31 1.32 -8.67 -1.57
C TRP A 31 0.54 -8.16 -2.77
N LEU A 32 -0.78 -8.20 -2.71
CA LEU A 32 -1.67 -7.56 -3.67
C LEU A 32 -2.31 -6.32 -3.03
N HIS A 33 -2.05 -5.15 -3.60
CA HIS A 33 -2.58 -3.88 -3.12
C HIS A 33 -3.97 -3.62 -3.70
N ILE A 34 -4.95 -3.46 -2.82
CA ILE A 34 -6.36 -3.29 -3.17
C ILE A 34 -6.83 -1.90 -2.76
N ASP A 35 -6.99 -1.03 -3.74
CA ASP A 35 -7.47 0.34 -3.55
C ASP A 35 -9.00 0.36 -3.42
N VAL A 36 -9.52 0.56 -2.21
CA VAL A 36 -10.97 0.67 -1.93
C VAL A 36 -11.34 2.14 -1.79
N MET A 37 -12.21 2.64 -2.66
CA MET A 37 -12.59 4.06 -2.72
C MET A 37 -14.11 4.20 -2.70
N ASP A 38 -14.62 5.11 -1.87
CA ASP A 38 -16.06 5.34 -1.66
C ASP A 38 -16.65 6.51 -2.48
N GLY A 39 -15.82 7.26 -3.20
CA GLY A 39 -16.24 8.45 -3.94
C GLY A 39 -16.46 9.70 -3.07
N HIS A 40 -16.16 9.63 -1.76
CA HIS A 40 -16.27 10.73 -0.81
C HIS A 40 -14.90 11.19 -0.32
N PHE A 41 -14.13 10.27 0.26
CA PHE A 41 -12.76 10.57 0.70
C PHE A 41 -11.86 10.98 -0.48
N VAL A 42 -12.01 10.32 -1.63
CA VAL A 42 -11.38 10.69 -2.90
C VAL A 42 -12.44 10.80 -4.00
N PRO A 43 -12.25 11.65 -5.04
CA PRO A 43 -13.25 11.87 -6.09
C PRO A 43 -13.24 10.74 -7.15
N ASN A 44 -13.16 9.50 -6.72
CA ASN A 44 -13.18 8.31 -7.55
C ASN A 44 -13.80 7.13 -6.78
N MET A 45 -14.29 6.14 -7.49
CA MET A 45 -14.79 4.88 -6.95
C MET A 45 -14.04 3.72 -7.58
N THR A 46 -13.64 2.74 -6.77
CA THR A 46 -12.98 1.53 -7.24
C THR A 46 -13.65 0.29 -6.63
N PHE A 47 -12.85 -0.64 -6.13
CA PHE A 47 -13.30 -1.90 -5.57
C PHE A 47 -14.13 -1.71 -4.29
N GLY A 48 -15.29 -2.37 -4.23
CA GLY A 48 -16.05 -2.53 -2.99
C GLY A 48 -15.59 -3.76 -2.20
N PRO A 49 -16.22 -4.04 -1.03
CA PRO A 49 -15.83 -5.14 -0.13
C PRO A 49 -15.88 -6.54 -0.77
N ASP A 50 -16.74 -6.77 -1.74
CA ASP A 50 -16.87 -8.07 -2.44
C ASP A 50 -15.60 -8.41 -3.23
N PHE A 51 -14.83 -7.40 -3.63
CA PHE A 51 -13.63 -7.64 -4.44
C PHE A 51 -12.50 -8.30 -3.63
N PRO A 52 -12.02 -7.76 -2.48
CA PRO A 52 -11.03 -8.47 -1.66
C PRO A 52 -11.54 -9.84 -1.20
N ASN A 53 -12.84 -10.00 -0.88
CA ASN A 53 -13.41 -11.29 -0.53
C ASN A 53 -13.29 -12.32 -1.68
N ALA A 54 -13.55 -11.89 -2.92
CA ALA A 54 -13.36 -12.75 -4.10
C ALA A 54 -11.88 -13.08 -4.34
N MET A 55 -10.97 -12.15 -4.05
CA MET A 55 -9.54 -12.32 -4.25
C MET A 55 -8.95 -13.45 -3.40
N HIS A 56 -9.41 -13.64 -2.17
CA HIS A 56 -9.01 -14.78 -1.33
C HIS A 56 -9.36 -16.15 -1.93
N GLY A 57 -10.32 -16.21 -2.85
CA GLY A 57 -10.64 -17.41 -3.65
C GLY A 57 -9.71 -17.65 -4.84
N VAL A 58 -8.92 -16.65 -5.23
CA VAL A 58 -8.06 -16.67 -6.43
C VAL A 58 -6.60 -16.85 -6.08
N THR A 59 -6.15 -16.30 -4.95
CA THR A 59 -4.73 -16.26 -4.55
C THR A 59 -4.52 -16.62 -3.09
N ASN A 60 -3.30 -17.07 -2.75
CA ASN A 60 -2.83 -17.19 -1.37
C ASN A 60 -1.89 -16.04 -0.96
N LEU A 61 -1.67 -15.04 -1.83
CA LEU A 61 -0.93 -13.85 -1.44
C LEU A 61 -1.74 -13.03 -0.44
N PRO A 62 -1.13 -12.50 0.62
CA PRO A 62 -1.79 -11.55 1.50
C PRO A 62 -2.27 -10.33 0.72
N LEU A 63 -3.41 -9.78 1.14
CA LEU A 63 -3.96 -8.56 0.58
C LEU A 63 -3.49 -7.34 1.40
N ASP A 64 -3.04 -6.32 0.71
CA ASP A 64 -2.69 -5.00 1.26
C ASP A 64 -3.86 -4.05 0.92
N ILE A 65 -4.83 -3.98 1.82
CA ILE A 65 -6.12 -3.32 1.63
C ILE A 65 -6.00 -1.86 2.06
N HIS A 66 -6.04 -0.96 1.08
CA HIS A 66 -5.95 0.48 1.27
C HIS A 66 -7.34 1.12 1.22
N LEU A 67 -7.83 1.55 2.39
CA LEU A 67 -9.16 2.14 2.55
C LEU A 67 -9.10 3.68 2.40
N MET A 68 -9.50 4.16 1.25
CA MET A 68 -9.73 5.58 0.94
C MET A 68 -11.23 5.90 1.09
N CYS A 69 -11.72 5.82 2.32
CA CYS A 69 -13.14 5.88 2.66
C CYS A 69 -13.34 6.74 3.91
N ASP A 70 -14.46 7.48 3.98
CA ASP A 70 -14.83 8.29 5.14
C ASP A 70 -15.18 7.43 6.37
N GLU A 71 -15.73 6.22 6.14
CA GLU A 71 -16.10 5.26 7.19
C GLU A 71 -15.37 3.91 6.97
N PRO A 72 -14.03 3.85 7.19
CA PRO A 72 -13.24 2.66 6.88
C PRO A 72 -13.64 1.43 7.71
N GLU A 73 -14.05 1.64 8.98
CA GLU A 73 -14.50 0.56 9.86
C GLU A 73 -15.76 -0.11 9.31
N PHE A 74 -16.71 0.68 8.81
CA PHE A 74 -17.94 0.16 8.20
C PHE A 74 -17.63 -0.65 6.94
N ILE A 75 -16.79 -0.12 6.05
CA ILE A 75 -16.40 -0.82 4.82
C ILE A 75 -15.65 -2.11 5.17
N CYS A 76 -14.66 -2.04 6.06
CA CYS A 76 -13.87 -3.19 6.47
C CYS A 76 -14.70 -4.28 7.18
N SER A 77 -15.78 -3.91 7.88
CA SER A 77 -16.69 -4.88 8.49
C SER A 77 -17.39 -5.81 7.49
N LYS A 78 -17.31 -5.52 6.20
CA LYS A 78 -17.83 -6.33 5.08
C LYS A 78 -16.74 -7.12 4.37
N ILE A 79 -15.49 -6.95 4.77
CA ILE A 79 -14.32 -7.65 4.22
C ILE A 79 -13.95 -8.79 5.16
N ASP A 80 -13.78 -9.98 4.60
CA ASP A 80 -13.24 -11.14 5.30
C ASP A 80 -11.70 -11.02 5.36
N VAL A 81 -11.21 -10.31 6.36
CA VAL A 81 -9.77 -10.07 6.53
C VAL A 81 -9.11 -11.34 7.07
N HIS A 82 -8.09 -11.83 6.38
CA HIS A 82 -7.34 -13.04 6.74
C HIS A 82 -6.05 -12.72 7.47
N ALA A 83 -5.53 -13.72 8.18
CA ALA A 83 -4.22 -13.62 8.83
C ALA A 83 -3.11 -13.39 7.80
N GLY A 84 -2.31 -12.35 8.04
CA GLY A 84 -1.24 -11.91 7.13
C GLY A 84 -1.63 -10.81 6.17
N ASP A 85 -2.92 -10.49 6.03
CA ASP A 85 -3.36 -9.29 5.30
C ASP A 85 -2.90 -8.01 6.01
N ILE A 86 -2.93 -6.92 5.29
CA ILE A 86 -2.69 -5.58 5.81
C ILE A 86 -3.93 -4.74 5.54
N VAL A 87 -4.43 -4.01 6.54
CA VAL A 87 -5.51 -3.04 6.36
C VAL A 87 -5.00 -1.68 6.75
N SER A 88 -5.06 -0.73 5.82
CA SER A 88 -4.55 0.62 6.00
C SER A 88 -5.62 1.67 5.74
N THR A 89 -5.63 2.75 6.53
CA THR A 89 -6.53 3.89 6.32
C THR A 89 -5.82 5.20 6.64
N HIS A 90 -6.42 6.31 6.21
CA HIS A 90 -5.80 7.63 6.21
C HIS A 90 -5.84 8.34 7.57
N VAL A 91 -4.72 8.94 8.00
CA VAL A 91 -4.64 9.78 9.20
C VAL A 91 -5.49 11.05 9.07
N GLU A 92 -5.76 11.50 7.86
CA GLU A 92 -6.57 12.69 7.54
C GLU A 92 -8.03 12.56 7.96
N LEU A 93 -8.51 11.37 8.28
CA LEU A 93 -9.83 11.15 8.88
C LEU A 93 -9.94 11.80 10.28
N ASN A 94 -8.81 12.03 10.95
CA ASN A 94 -8.74 12.62 12.29
C ASN A 94 -9.61 11.87 13.33
N LYS A 95 -9.66 10.55 13.24
CA LYS A 95 -10.41 9.64 14.11
C LYS A 95 -9.46 8.89 15.05
N ASP A 96 -9.95 8.46 16.20
CA ASP A 96 -9.28 7.39 16.96
C ASP A 96 -9.51 6.06 16.27
N LEU A 97 -8.42 5.42 15.83
CA LEU A 97 -8.44 4.16 15.10
C LEU A 97 -8.02 2.96 15.97
N SER A 98 -7.90 3.15 17.28
CA SER A 98 -7.36 2.11 18.19
C SER A 98 -8.24 0.85 18.24
N GLU A 99 -9.57 1.00 18.33
CA GLU A 99 -10.50 -0.13 18.32
C GLU A 99 -10.50 -0.84 16.96
N PHE A 100 -10.42 -0.09 15.87
CA PHE A 100 -10.33 -0.65 14.51
C PHE A 100 -9.03 -1.45 14.35
N ALA A 101 -7.89 -0.90 14.77
CA ALA A 101 -6.61 -1.62 14.73
C ALA A 101 -6.64 -2.90 15.59
N ALA A 102 -7.27 -2.84 16.78
CA ALA A 102 -7.42 -4.02 17.64
C ALA A 102 -8.27 -5.12 16.97
N ASP A 103 -9.35 -4.77 16.27
CA ASP A 103 -10.15 -5.72 15.49
C ASP A 103 -9.29 -6.39 14.38
N ILE A 104 -8.54 -5.60 13.62
CA ILE A 104 -7.64 -6.10 12.56
C ILE A 104 -6.58 -7.04 13.15
N HIS A 105 -5.91 -6.65 14.23
CA HIS A 105 -4.91 -7.48 14.90
C HIS A 105 -5.52 -8.78 15.45
N SER A 106 -6.77 -8.75 15.92
CA SER A 106 -7.46 -9.95 16.42
C SER A 106 -7.63 -11.04 15.36
N LYS A 107 -7.63 -10.65 14.08
CA LYS A 107 -7.70 -11.54 12.90
C LYS A 107 -6.33 -12.05 12.45
N GLY A 108 -5.24 -11.60 13.10
CA GLY A 108 -3.87 -11.93 12.71
C GLY A 108 -3.34 -11.12 11.52
N ALA A 109 -4.03 -10.05 11.17
CA ALA A 109 -3.64 -9.11 10.11
C ALA A 109 -2.83 -7.92 10.68
N LEU A 110 -2.14 -7.18 9.82
CA LEU A 110 -1.41 -5.97 10.17
C LEU A 110 -2.30 -4.74 9.99
N PHE A 111 -2.10 -3.74 10.84
CA PHE A 111 -2.76 -2.44 10.70
C PHE A 111 -1.79 -1.36 10.24
N GLY A 112 -2.19 -0.60 9.21
CA GLY A 112 -1.42 0.49 8.65
C GLY A 112 -2.14 1.84 8.72
N VAL A 113 -1.35 2.92 8.76
CA VAL A 113 -1.85 4.28 8.54
C VAL A 113 -1.25 4.86 7.27
N VAL A 114 -2.04 5.64 6.56
CA VAL A 114 -1.67 6.27 5.28
C VAL A 114 -1.57 7.78 5.46
N VAL A 115 -0.56 8.39 4.84
CA VAL A 115 -0.29 9.84 4.94
C VAL A 115 -0.27 10.43 3.54
N ASN A 116 -1.12 11.43 3.29
CA ASN A 116 -1.16 12.17 2.03
C ASN A 116 0.10 13.01 1.81
N PRO A 117 0.39 13.44 0.56
CA PRO A 117 1.60 14.22 0.28
C PRO A 117 1.71 15.49 1.13
N ASP A 118 0.61 16.21 1.30
CA ASP A 118 0.59 17.50 2.00
C ASP A 118 0.51 17.38 3.53
N THR A 119 0.30 16.19 4.07
CA THR A 119 0.16 15.94 5.51
C THR A 119 1.53 15.73 6.14
N PRO A 120 1.91 16.43 7.22
CA PRO A 120 3.20 16.25 7.89
C PRO A 120 3.40 14.85 8.45
N VAL A 121 4.67 14.39 8.55
CA VAL A 121 4.99 13.03 9.06
C VAL A 121 4.56 12.84 10.51
N GLU A 122 4.54 13.89 11.32
CA GLU A 122 4.13 13.87 12.72
C GLU A 122 2.66 13.51 12.91
N SER A 123 1.84 13.61 11.87
CA SER A 123 0.41 13.28 11.92
C SER A 123 0.15 11.81 12.26
N VAL A 124 1.15 10.93 12.11
CA VAL A 124 1.05 9.52 12.53
C VAL A 124 1.14 9.33 14.05
N ALA A 125 1.66 10.33 14.79
CA ALA A 125 1.98 10.19 16.22
C ALA A 125 0.84 9.62 17.09
N PRO A 126 -0.44 10.03 16.93
CA PRO A 126 -1.53 9.47 17.74
C PRO A 126 -1.78 7.98 17.52
N HIS A 127 -1.32 7.42 16.39
CA HIS A 127 -1.63 6.06 15.94
C HIS A 127 -0.51 5.06 16.18
N MET A 128 0.69 5.51 16.57
CA MET A 128 1.89 4.67 16.57
C MET A 128 1.86 3.51 17.57
N ALA A 129 1.02 3.58 18.61
CA ALA A 129 0.89 2.51 19.59
C ALA A 129 0.35 1.19 19.01
N TYR A 130 -0.30 1.25 17.84
CA TYR A 130 -0.95 0.11 17.19
C TYR A 130 -0.67 0.02 15.67
N THR A 131 0.30 0.78 15.15
CA THR A 131 0.64 0.83 13.72
C THR A 131 1.80 -0.11 13.41
N ASP A 132 1.60 -1.01 12.44
CA ASP A 132 2.64 -1.91 11.91
C ASP A 132 3.30 -1.34 10.64
N MET A 133 2.56 -0.53 9.87
CA MET A 133 3.01 0.04 8.61
C MET A 133 2.53 1.49 8.44
N VAL A 134 3.41 2.36 7.96
CA VAL A 134 3.05 3.69 7.48
C VAL A 134 3.19 3.73 5.96
N THR A 135 2.11 4.03 5.25
CA THR A 135 2.12 4.22 3.81
C THR A 135 2.21 5.71 3.48
N LEU A 136 3.23 6.09 2.73
CA LEU A 136 3.41 7.45 2.23
C LEU A 136 2.88 7.54 0.80
N MET A 137 1.85 8.37 0.60
CA MET A 137 1.36 8.69 -0.74
C MET A 137 2.37 9.62 -1.43
N LEU A 138 2.87 9.19 -2.58
CA LEU A 138 3.79 9.99 -3.42
C LEU A 138 3.03 10.83 -4.46
N VAL A 139 1.73 10.57 -4.58
CA VAL A 139 0.77 11.26 -5.44
C VAL A 139 -0.48 11.58 -4.62
N HIS A 140 -1.29 12.53 -5.05
CA HIS A 140 -2.62 12.69 -4.46
C HIS A 140 -3.46 11.45 -4.81
N PRO A 141 -4.10 10.80 -3.80
CA PRO A 141 -4.82 9.55 -3.99
C PRO A 141 -6.07 9.70 -4.86
N GLY A 142 -6.56 8.57 -5.39
CA GLY A 142 -7.80 8.49 -6.15
C GLY A 142 -7.64 8.04 -7.61
N PHE A 143 -6.47 8.20 -8.25
CA PHE A 143 -6.31 7.85 -9.66
C PHE A 143 -4.97 7.16 -9.94
N SER A 144 -5.01 6.04 -10.67
CA SER A 144 -3.78 5.40 -11.15
C SER A 144 -3.05 6.27 -12.15
N GLY A 145 -1.71 6.25 -12.13
CA GLY A 145 -0.88 7.03 -13.05
C GLY A 145 -0.83 8.53 -12.74
N ALA A 146 -1.29 8.96 -11.56
CA ALA A 146 -1.17 10.34 -11.10
C ALA A 146 0.30 10.81 -11.08
N LYS A 147 0.48 12.13 -11.27
CA LYS A 147 1.82 12.74 -11.30
C LYS A 147 2.44 12.72 -9.89
N LEU A 148 3.72 12.35 -9.83
CA LEU A 148 4.53 12.46 -8.61
C LEU A 148 4.51 13.91 -8.09
N VAL A 149 4.31 14.08 -6.80
CA VAL A 149 4.41 15.40 -6.15
C VAL A 149 5.88 15.80 -6.07
N ASP A 150 6.19 17.05 -6.43
CA ASP A 150 7.56 17.53 -6.47
C ASP A 150 8.18 17.54 -5.04
N GLY A 151 9.38 16.96 -4.89
CA GLY A 151 10.10 16.89 -3.61
C GLY A 151 9.60 15.81 -2.64
N ILE A 152 8.54 15.05 -2.98
CA ILE A 152 7.90 14.11 -2.06
C ILE A 152 8.82 12.96 -1.60
N LEU A 153 9.86 12.62 -2.36
CA LEU A 153 10.73 11.51 -2.00
C LEU A 153 11.48 11.77 -0.68
N ASP A 154 11.81 13.02 -0.38
CA ASP A 154 12.51 13.38 0.87
C ASP A 154 11.69 13.02 2.11
N LYS A 155 10.36 13.00 1.99
CA LYS A 155 9.44 12.58 3.05
C LYS A 155 9.66 11.14 3.50
N VAL A 156 10.22 10.27 2.64
CA VAL A 156 10.56 8.89 3.00
C VAL A 156 11.68 8.87 4.04
N ALA A 157 12.74 9.64 3.81
CA ALA A 157 13.86 9.76 4.75
C ALA A 157 13.42 10.45 6.06
N GLU A 158 12.60 11.48 5.95
CA GLU A 158 12.01 12.19 7.09
C GLU A 158 11.16 11.24 7.96
N MET A 159 10.28 10.45 7.36
CA MET A 159 9.48 9.46 8.08
C MET A 159 10.37 8.40 8.75
N ARG A 160 11.39 7.88 8.06
CA ARG A 160 12.29 6.88 8.66
C ARG A 160 13.02 7.46 9.87
N GLN A 161 13.57 8.67 9.73
CA GLN A 161 14.24 9.36 10.84
C GLN A 161 13.26 9.59 12.00
N TRP A 162 12.04 10.08 11.72
CA TRP A 162 11.02 10.35 12.73
C TRP A 162 10.64 9.09 13.53
N LEU A 163 10.50 7.95 12.83
CA LEU A 163 10.19 6.66 13.47
C LEU A 163 11.37 6.14 14.30
N ASP A 164 12.59 6.19 13.78
CA ASP A 164 13.78 5.68 14.46
C ASP A 164 14.09 6.46 15.74
N GLU A 165 13.98 7.78 15.72
CA GLU A 165 14.19 8.66 16.88
C GLU A 165 13.21 8.36 18.04
N ARG A 166 12.07 7.67 17.75
CA ARG A 166 11.01 7.37 18.71
C ARG A 166 10.88 5.89 19.06
N GLY A 167 11.81 5.06 18.60
CA GLY A 167 11.84 3.63 18.92
C GLY A 167 10.87 2.78 18.08
N TYR A 168 10.49 3.26 16.89
CA TYR A 168 9.59 2.58 15.96
C TYR A 168 10.34 1.99 14.74
N GLU A 169 11.58 1.54 14.91
CA GLU A 169 12.44 1.01 13.84
C GLU A 169 11.83 -0.21 13.12
N LYS A 170 10.90 -0.90 13.78
CA LYS A 170 10.23 -2.09 13.24
C LYS A 170 9.03 -1.76 12.35
N VAL A 171 8.49 -0.55 12.46
CA VAL A 171 7.36 -0.12 11.63
C VAL A 171 7.81 -0.04 10.18
N LEU A 172 7.05 -0.69 9.29
CA LEU A 172 7.32 -0.69 7.86
C LEU A 172 6.97 0.68 7.26
N ILE A 173 7.77 1.11 6.29
CA ILE A 173 7.43 2.25 5.43
C ILE A 173 7.06 1.71 4.07
N SER A 174 5.79 1.86 3.70
CA SER A 174 5.26 1.63 2.37
C SER A 174 5.24 2.93 1.57
N VAL A 175 5.49 2.84 0.27
CA VAL A 175 5.42 3.98 -0.66
C VAL A 175 4.46 3.66 -1.78
N ASP A 176 3.50 4.56 -2.02
CA ASP A 176 2.45 4.38 -3.02
C ASP A 176 2.33 5.59 -3.94
N GLY A 177 2.22 5.30 -5.21
CA GLY A 177 2.10 6.28 -6.29
C GLY A 177 3.38 6.49 -7.08
N SER A 178 3.30 6.31 -8.40
CA SER A 178 4.40 6.58 -9.35
C SER A 178 5.74 5.89 -9.02
N VAL A 179 5.73 4.70 -8.40
CA VAL A 179 6.91 3.92 -8.01
C VAL A 179 7.55 3.29 -9.26
N SER A 180 8.62 3.92 -9.79
CA SER A 180 9.48 3.35 -10.85
C SER A 180 10.68 2.62 -10.24
N CYS A 181 11.40 1.82 -11.04
CA CYS A 181 12.62 1.13 -10.57
C CYS A 181 13.67 2.12 -10.03
N GLU A 182 13.87 3.26 -10.71
CA GLU A 182 14.84 4.28 -10.29
C GLU A 182 14.44 4.89 -8.93
N ARG A 183 13.17 5.27 -8.78
CA ARG A 183 12.65 5.83 -7.53
C ARG A 183 12.65 4.79 -6.41
N ALA A 184 12.26 3.55 -6.70
CA ALA A 184 12.27 2.46 -5.73
C ALA A 184 13.67 2.23 -5.16
N LYS A 185 14.72 2.29 -6.01
CA LYS A 185 16.10 2.21 -5.55
C LYS A 185 16.45 3.34 -4.59
N LEU A 186 16.14 4.59 -4.94
CA LEU A 186 16.39 5.76 -4.07
C LEU A 186 15.65 5.64 -2.74
N MET A 187 14.35 5.30 -2.79
CA MET A 187 13.53 5.17 -1.59
C MET A 187 13.96 3.99 -0.71
N THR A 188 14.55 2.93 -1.30
CA THR A 188 15.19 1.84 -0.53
C THR A 188 16.35 2.36 0.32
N GLU A 189 17.16 3.25 -0.23
CA GLU A 189 18.27 3.89 0.48
C GLU A 189 17.79 4.85 1.58
N MET A 190 16.61 5.47 1.37
CA MET A 190 15.93 6.35 2.32
C MET A 190 15.17 5.60 3.43
N GLY A 191 15.06 4.27 3.35
CA GLY A 191 14.46 3.46 4.42
C GLY A 191 13.06 2.89 4.13
N ALA A 192 12.53 3.02 2.90
CA ALA A 192 11.32 2.33 2.50
C ALA A 192 11.52 0.80 2.49
N ASN A 193 10.45 0.08 2.82
CA ASN A 193 10.44 -1.38 2.94
C ASN A 193 9.43 -2.04 2.00
N VAL A 194 8.34 -1.35 1.66
CA VAL A 194 7.25 -1.84 0.81
C VAL A 194 7.04 -0.88 -0.34
N PHE A 195 6.90 -1.43 -1.54
CA PHE A 195 6.84 -0.66 -2.79
C PHE A 195 5.57 -1.04 -3.55
N VAL A 196 4.60 -0.11 -3.61
CA VAL A 196 3.35 -0.34 -4.34
C VAL A 196 3.61 -0.19 -5.83
N GLY A 197 3.60 -1.33 -6.52
CA GLY A 197 3.88 -1.43 -7.96
C GLY A 197 2.64 -1.19 -8.80
N GLY A 198 2.56 -0.03 -9.44
CA GLY A 198 1.52 0.34 -10.40
C GLY A 198 2.08 0.48 -11.82
N THR A 199 1.51 1.41 -12.60
CA THR A 199 1.85 1.65 -14.02
C THR A 199 3.29 2.08 -14.27
N ALA A 200 3.96 2.70 -13.28
CA ALA A 200 5.34 3.16 -13.41
C ALA A 200 6.38 2.04 -13.20
N GLY A 201 6.06 1.01 -12.40
CA GLY A 201 6.99 -0.05 -12.01
C GLY A 201 6.67 -1.43 -12.56
N VAL A 202 5.39 -1.84 -12.48
CA VAL A 202 4.92 -3.20 -12.81
C VAL A 202 4.19 -3.22 -14.15
N TYR A 203 3.11 -2.47 -14.31
CA TYR A 203 2.30 -2.46 -15.53
C TYR A 203 2.84 -1.46 -16.57
N ARG A 204 4.10 -1.62 -16.92
CA ARG A 204 4.81 -0.70 -17.82
C ARG A 204 4.39 -0.93 -19.27
N LYS A 205 4.08 0.16 -19.97
CA LYS A 205 3.70 0.08 -21.40
C LYS A 205 4.79 -0.58 -22.24
N GLY A 206 4.44 -1.64 -22.97
CA GLY A 206 5.35 -2.36 -23.84
C GLY A 206 6.27 -3.36 -23.14
N MET A 207 6.01 -3.67 -21.88
CA MET A 207 6.75 -4.66 -21.11
C MET A 207 5.77 -5.65 -20.46
N SER A 208 6.09 -6.92 -20.45
CA SER A 208 5.31 -7.95 -19.77
C SER A 208 5.55 -7.89 -18.25
N LEU A 209 4.66 -8.51 -17.47
CA LEU A 209 4.83 -8.67 -16.02
C LEU A 209 6.08 -9.53 -15.71
N ASP A 210 6.35 -10.54 -16.53
CA ASP A 210 7.55 -11.42 -16.40
C ASP A 210 8.87 -10.66 -16.59
N GLU A 211 8.85 -9.50 -17.24
CA GLU A 211 10.02 -8.62 -17.42
C GLU A 211 10.08 -7.52 -16.34
N SER A 212 8.95 -6.89 -16.06
CA SER A 212 8.90 -5.69 -15.19
C SER A 212 9.10 -6.02 -13.71
N ILE A 213 8.52 -7.11 -13.20
CA ILE A 213 8.60 -7.48 -11.78
C ILE A 213 10.04 -7.80 -11.36
N PRO A 214 10.80 -8.64 -12.10
CA PRO A 214 12.22 -8.86 -11.78
C PRO A 214 13.05 -7.59 -11.76
N LEU A 215 12.78 -6.61 -12.63
CA LEU A 215 13.47 -5.33 -12.63
C LEU A 215 13.17 -4.51 -11.37
N LEU A 216 11.90 -4.45 -10.96
CA LEU A 216 11.53 -3.78 -9.71
C LEU A 216 12.13 -4.51 -8.50
N ARG A 217 12.09 -5.85 -8.49
CA ARG A 217 12.71 -6.66 -7.42
C ARG A 217 14.20 -6.38 -7.30
N ALA A 218 14.93 -6.34 -8.42
CA ALA A 218 16.35 -6.00 -8.43
C ALA A 218 16.63 -4.58 -7.90
N ALA A 219 15.76 -3.62 -8.23
CA ALA A 219 15.90 -2.24 -7.78
C ALA A 219 15.77 -2.06 -6.26
N ILE A 220 14.95 -2.88 -5.59
CA ILE A 220 14.71 -2.81 -4.14
C ILE A 220 15.54 -3.79 -3.32
N THR A 221 16.34 -4.63 -3.96
CA THR A 221 17.25 -5.56 -3.25
C THR A 221 18.49 -4.79 -2.78
N LYS A 222 18.76 -4.85 -1.46
CA LYS A 222 19.98 -4.28 -0.85
C LYS A 222 21.16 -5.21 -1.03
#